data_e34b1a1bc1c3e50408b29689cb63b9d8
#
_entry.id   e34b1a1bc1c3e50408b29689cb63b9d8
#
_cell.length_a   1.000
_cell.length_b   1.000
_cell.length_c   1.000
_cell.angle_alpha   90.00
_cell.angle_beta   90.00
_cell.angle_gamma   90.00
#
_symmetry.space_group_name_H-M   'P 1'
#
loop_
_entity.id
_entity.type
_entity.pdbx_description
1 polymer ?
#
loop_
_entity_poly.entity_id
_entity_poly.type
_entity_poly.pdbx_seq_one_letter_code
_entity_poly.pdbx_strand_id
1 'polypeptide(L)'
;MKKTVYFFLLLPLMILAQSNFDKGEKLFKEEKFDQAQLIFESILKTNPHDLKTIEYLGDIAGKDKSWDAAIGYYKKLKQLKPLEANYYYKYGGVLGMKAINGNKFKALGMIDEVRGSFEKAIALNPKHIEARWALIELYIQLPGIVGGSQSKAVKYSNELMKLSLVDGYLSRGHIDEYFRRYTAAEVQFKKAIAISGSKMSYQKLANLYKNKMNEPEKARLVLEEYKNKKG
;
A
#
# COMPACT_ATOMS: atom_id res chain seq x y z
N MET A 1 44.75 -7.17 -28.92
CA MET A 1 44.88 -6.62 -27.57
C MET A 1 44.12 -5.29 -27.33
N LYS A 2 42.99 -5.03 -27.97
CA LYS A 2 42.22 -3.74 -27.84
C LYS A 2 40.85 -3.84 -27.10
N LYS A 3 40.43 -5.05 -26.68
CA LYS A 3 39.10 -5.23 -26.05
C LYS A 3 39.11 -5.16 -24.50
N THR A 4 40.27 -5.23 -23.83
CA THR A 4 40.38 -5.29 -22.36
C THR A 4 40.35 -3.93 -21.68
N VAL A 5 40.65 -2.85 -22.40
CA VAL A 5 40.72 -1.48 -21.84
C VAL A 5 39.36 -0.88 -21.54
N TYR A 6 38.31 -1.25 -22.31
CA TYR A 6 36.96 -0.69 -22.11
C TYR A 6 36.23 -1.23 -20.86
N PHE A 7 36.58 -2.43 -20.41
CA PHE A 7 35.96 -3.03 -19.21
C PHE A 7 36.38 -2.32 -17.92
N PHE A 8 37.65 -1.87 -17.85
CA PHE A 8 38.17 -1.15 -16.68
C PHE A 8 37.66 0.30 -16.53
N LEU A 9 37.25 0.94 -17.63
CA LEU A 9 36.71 2.30 -17.61
C LEU A 9 35.24 2.39 -17.10
N LEU A 10 34.49 1.28 -17.16
CA LEU A 10 33.09 1.22 -16.71
C LEU A 10 32.96 0.90 -15.20
N LEU A 11 33.98 0.28 -14.59
CA LEU A 11 33.98 -0.08 -13.17
C LEU A 11 33.81 1.13 -12.21
N PRO A 12 34.56 2.23 -12.34
CA PRO A 12 34.39 3.38 -11.43
C PRO A 12 33.03 4.05 -11.57
N LEU A 13 32.42 4.05 -12.75
CA LEU A 13 31.07 4.60 -12.97
C LEU A 13 29.99 3.79 -12.27
N MET A 14 30.12 2.47 -12.23
CA MET A 14 29.19 1.59 -11.49
C MET A 14 29.30 1.78 -9.97
N ILE A 15 30.50 1.94 -9.43
CA ILE A 15 30.72 2.19 -8.00
C ILE A 15 30.13 3.54 -7.56
N LEU A 16 30.29 4.59 -8.36
CA LEU A 16 29.72 5.92 -8.08
C LEU A 16 28.18 5.90 -8.17
N ALA A 17 27.63 5.19 -9.11
CA ALA A 17 26.18 5.05 -9.27
C ALA A 17 25.54 4.31 -8.07
N GLN A 18 26.18 3.22 -7.60
CA GLN A 18 25.75 2.48 -6.41
C GLN A 18 25.83 3.36 -5.15
N SER A 19 26.92 4.09 -4.97
CA SER A 19 27.10 5.03 -3.84
C SER A 19 26.04 6.11 -3.81
N ASN A 20 25.67 6.67 -4.98
CA ASN A 20 24.61 7.67 -5.07
C ASN A 20 23.22 7.08 -4.77
N PHE A 21 22.93 5.86 -5.26
CA PHE A 21 21.68 5.19 -4.98
C PHE A 21 21.51 4.92 -3.48
N ASP A 22 22.55 4.37 -2.81
CA ASP A 22 22.53 4.08 -1.38
C ASP A 22 22.32 5.37 -0.54
N LYS A 23 22.92 6.50 -0.98
CA LYS A 23 22.70 7.80 -0.37
C LYS A 23 21.25 8.28 -0.52
N GLY A 24 20.66 8.13 -1.72
CA GLY A 24 19.26 8.43 -1.98
C GLY A 24 18.32 7.59 -1.11
N GLU A 25 18.59 6.28 -1.03
CA GLU A 25 17.82 5.34 -0.20
C GLU A 25 17.90 5.69 1.30
N LYS A 26 19.08 6.06 1.79
CA LYS A 26 19.26 6.52 3.17
C LYS A 26 18.43 7.78 3.45
N LEU A 27 18.51 8.78 2.59
CA LEU A 27 17.72 9.99 2.73
C LEU A 27 16.21 9.73 2.68
N PHE A 28 15.76 8.82 1.82
CA PHE A 28 14.37 8.38 1.78
C PHE A 28 13.92 7.73 3.09
N LYS A 29 14.74 6.85 3.69
CA LYS A 29 14.48 6.23 5.00
C LYS A 29 14.46 7.25 6.15
N GLU A 30 15.23 8.32 6.02
CA GLU A 30 15.24 9.46 6.96
C GLU A 30 14.10 10.46 6.68
N GLU A 31 13.17 10.15 5.77
CA GLU A 31 12.06 10.99 5.33
C GLU A 31 12.47 12.35 4.73
N LYS A 32 13.74 12.48 4.29
CA LYS A 32 14.29 13.66 3.60
C LYS A 32 13.99 13.58 2.10
N PHE A 33 12.69 13.62 1.76
CA PHE A 33 12.19 13.29 0.43
C PHE A 33 12.73 14.20 -0.66
N ASP A 34 12.78 15.52 -0.43
CA ASP A 34 13.32 16.49 -1.42
C ASP A 34 14.76 16.18 -1.79
N GLN A 35 15.60 15.87 -0.79
CA GLN A 35 17.01 15.54 -1.04
C GLN A 35 17.17 14.19 -1.74
N ALA A 36 16.37 13.20 -1.36
CA ALA A 36 16.35 11.89 -2.01
C ALA A 36 15.92 12.01 -3.48
N GLN A 37 14.90 12.83 -3.75
CA GLN A 37 14.39 13.08 -5.10
C GLN A 37 15.48 13.60 -6.03
N LEU A 38 16.24 14.63 -5.62
CA LEU A 38 17.32 15.19 -6.42
C LEU A 38 18.36 14.13 -6.82
N ILE A 39 18.70 13.24 -5.90
CA ILE A 39 19.64 12.15 -6.18
C ILE A 39 19.03 11.14 -7.17
N PHE A 40 17.80 10.69 -6.93
CA PHE A 40 17.14 9.73 -7.81
C PHE A 40 16.89 10.31 -9.21
N GLU A 41 16.53 11.57 -9.34
CA GLU A 41 16.42 12.25 -10.63
C GLU A 41 17.75 12.31 -11.39
N SER A 42 18.86 12.54 -10.66
CA SER A 42 20.21 12.53 -11.28
C SER A 42 20.58 11.13 -11.81
N ILE A 43 20.23 10.07 -11.06
CA ILE A 43 20.43 8.68 -11.50
C ILE A 43 19.58 8.39 -12.73
N LEU A 44 18.31 8.82 -12.72
CA LEU A 44 17.39 8.56 -13.82
C LEU A 44 17.80 9.26 -15.14
N LYS A 45 18.55 10.38 -15.08
CA LYS A 45 19.15 11.04 -16.26
C LYS A 45 20.18 10.15 -16.95
N THR A 46 20.97 9.40 -16.18
CA THR A 46 22.01 8.50 -16.71
C THR A 46 21.50 7.10 -17.01
N ASN A 47 20.50 6.63 -16.24
CA ASN A 47 19.85 5.33 -16.40
C ASN A 47 18.32 5.46 -16.40
N PRO A 48 17.71 5.83 -17.54
CA PRO A 48 16.27 6.11 -17.61
C PRO A 48 15.34 4.93 -17.32
N HIS A 49 15.87 3.71 -17.29
CA HIS A 49 15.11 2.47 -17.05
C HIS A 49 15.44 1.80 -15.70
N ASP A 50 16.14 2.49 -14.81
CA ASP A 50 16.40 1.95 -13.48
C ASP A 50 15.11 1.82 -12.67
N LEU A 51 14.68 0.58 -12.50
CA LEU A 51 13.38 0.27 -11.90
C LEU A 51 13.26 0.75 -10.45
N LYS A 52 14.34 0.58 -9.67
CA LYS A 52 14.33 0.98 -8.25
C LYS A 52 14.24 2.50 -8.13
N THR A 53 15.03 3.22 -8.93
CA THR A 53 15.00 4.69 -8.95
C THR A 53 13.62 5.22 -9.36
N ILE A 54 13.00 4.63 -10.40
CA ILE A 54 11.63 4.99 -10.82
C ILE A 54 10.63 4.71 -9.69
N GLU A 55 10.78 3.60 -8.97
CA GLU A 55 9.90 3.24 -7.86
C GLU A 55 10.02 4.22 -6.70
N TYR A 56 11.25 4.59 -6.28
CA TYR A 56 11.46 5.60 -5.24
C TYR A 56 10.88 6.97 -5.61
N LEU A 57 11.06 7.40 -6.87
CA LEU A 57 10.46 8.65 -7.34
C LEU A 57 8.93 8.59 -7.34
N GLY A 58 8.34 7.45 -7.69
CA GLY A 58 6.91 7.21 -7.57
C GLY A 58 6.42 7.26 -6.12
N ASP A 59 7.17 6.65 -5.19
CA ASP A 59 6.85 6.67 -3.76
C ASP A 59 6.95 8.08 -3.18
N ILE A 60 8.00 8.85 -3.52
CA ILE A 60 8.18 10.26 -3.11
C ILE A 60 7.02 11.10 -3.63
N ALA A 61 6.73 11.04 -4.93
CA ALA A 61 5.62 11.79 -5.52
C ALA A 61 4.27 11.44 -4.86
N GLY A 62 4.07 10.17 -4.48
CA GLY A 62 2.91 9.74 -3.71
C GLY A 62 2.84 10.33 -2.31
N LYS A 63 3.98 10.43 -1.60
CA LYS A 63 4.09 11.10 -0.29
C LYS A 63 3.76 12.59 -0.37
N ASP A 64 4.26 13.26 -1.41
CA ASP A 64 4.03 14.68 -1.68
C ASP A 64 2.64 14.97 -2.27
N LYS A 65 1.82 13.93 -2.44
CA LYS A 65 0.49 14.04 -3.07
C LYS A 65 0.53 14.56 -4.52
N SER A 66 1.69 14.48 -5.16
CA SER A 66 1.89 14.78 -6.58
C SER A 66 1.39 13.63 -7.44
N TRP A 67 0.04 13.39 -7.38
CA TRP A 67 -0.59 12.18 -7.91
C TRP A 67 -0.28 11.92 -9.39
N ASP A 68 -0.25 12.97 -10.23
CA ASP A 68 0.03 12.82 -11.66
C ASP A 68 1.45 12.33 -11.92
N ALA A 69 2.43 12.84 -11.18
CA ALA A 69 3.81 12.39 -11.26
C ALA A 69 3.92 10.94 -10.78
N ALA A 70 3.33 10.59 -9.64
CA ALA A 70 3.32 9.22 -9.12
C ALA A 70 2.69 8.23 -10.11
N ILE A 71 1.55 8.59 -10.71
CA ILE A 71 0.89 7.80 -11.76
C ILE A 71 1.84 7.61 -12.95
N GLY A 72 2.55 8.66 -13.38
CA GLY A 72 3.53 8.60 -14.46
C GLY A 72 4.65 7.58 -14.20
N TYR A 73 5.24 7.62 -13.01
CA TYR A 73 6.29 6.68 -12.61
C TYR A 73 5.80 5.23 -12.56
N TYR A 74 4.66 4.97 -11.91
CA TYR A 74 4.12 3.60 -11.83
C TYR A 74 3.60 3.08 -13.17
N LYS A 75 3.08 3.95 -14.03
CA LYS A 75 2.73 3.59 -15.41
C LYS A 75 3.97 3.12 -16.18
N LYS A 76 5.09 3.83 -16.05
CA LYS A 76 6.38 3.45 -16.64
C LYS A 76 6.88 2.12 -16.11
N LEU A 77 6.79 1.88 -14.79
CA LEU A 77 7.17 0.60 -14.18
C LEU A 77 6.33 -0.57 -14.73
N LYS A 78 5.00 -0.40 -14.83
CA LYS A 78 4.11 -1.40 -15.45
C LYS A 78 4.48 -1.71 -16.90
N GLN A 79 4.96 -0.72 -17.67
CA GLN A 79 5.41 -0.93 -19.04
C GLN A 79 6.74 -1.69 -19.10
N LEU A 80 7.68 -1.36 -18.21
CA LEU A 80 9.01 -1.99 -18.16
C LEU A 80 8.94 -3.43 -17.60
N LYS A 81 8.03 -3.70 -16.66
CA LYS A 81 7.85 -5.00 -16.01
C LYS A 81 6.36 -5.35 -15.92
N PRO A 82 5.73 -5.77 -17.02
CA PRO A 82 4.28 -5.98 -17.08
C PRO A 82 3.76 -7.19 -16.28
N LEU A 83 4.65 -8.02 -15.74
CA LEU A 83 4.31 -9.16 -14.91
C LEU A 83 4.59 -8.92 -13.41
N GLU A 84 5.00 -7.71 -13.02
CA GLU A 84 5.26 -7.37 -11.63
C GLU A 84 3.99 -6.87 -10.94
N ALA A 85 3.44 -7.71 -10.06
CA ALA A 85 2.16 -7.46 -9.38
C ALA A 85 2.15 -6.16 -8.57
N ASN A 86 3.26 -5.88 -7.87
CA ASN A 86 3.35 -4.72 -6.99
C ASN A 86 3.23 -3.39 -7.74
N TYR A 87 3.66 -3.31 -8.99
CA TYR A 87 3.53 -2.09 -9.78
C TYR A 87 2.08 -1.79 -10.17
N TYR A 88 1.26 -2.81 -10.38
CA TYR A 88 -0.17 -2.63 -10.58
C TYR A 88 -0.86 -2.20 -9.28
N TYR A 89 -0.50 -2.80 -8.16
CA TYR A 89 -1.02 -2.39 -6.84
C TYR A 89 -0.68 -0.93 -6.53
N LYS A 90 0.58 -0.52 -6.65
CA LYS A 90 1.01 0.88 -6.41
C LYS A 90 0.33 1.85 -7.37
N TYR A 91 0.25 1.50 -8.66
CA TYR A 91 -0.47 2.30 -9.65
C TYR A 91 -1.94 2.50 -9.29
N GLY A 92 -2.65 1.43 -8.98
CA GLY A 92 -4.05 1.49 -8.52
C GLY A 92 -4.21 2.33 -7.25
N GLY A 93 -3.24 2.23 -6.32
CA GLY A 93 -3.22 3.00 -5.09
C GLY A 93 -3.14 4.51 -5.33
N VAL A 94 -2.16 4.97 -6.12
CA VAL A 94 -2.02 6.41 -6.41
C VAL A 94 -3.16 6.96 -7.27
N LEU A 95 -3.70 6.15 -8.19
CA LEU A 95 -4.88 6.53 -8.97
C LEU A 95 -6.13 6.67 -8.08
N GLY A 96 -6.31 5.75 -7.13
CA GLY A 96 -7.36 5.82 -6.12
C GLY A 96 -7.23 7.06 -5.23
N MET A 97 -6.01 7.38 -4.77
CA MET A 97 -5.75 8.59 -3.99
C MET A 97 -6.03 9.86 -4.79
N LYS A 98 -5.67 9.91 -6.08
CA LYS A 98 -6.06 11.02 -6.96
C LYS A 98 -7.57 11.14 -7.08
N ALA A 99 -8.30 10.03 -7.22
CA ALA A 99 -9.75 10.02 -7.30
C ALA A 99 -10.40 10.57 -6.03
N ILE A 100 -9.94 10.15 -4.85
CA ILE A 100 -10.47 10.60 -3.54
C ILE A 100 -10.23 12.09 -3.30
N ASN A 101 -9.05 12.60 -3.69
CA ASN A 101 -8.65 14.00 -3.47
C ASN A 101 -9.07 14.95 -4.60
N GLY A 102 -9.65 14.42 -5.67
CA GLY A 102 -10.02 15.16 -6.86
C GLY A 102 -11.52 15.51 -6.96
N ASN A 103 -11.90 15.95 -8.14
CA ASN A 103 -13.30 16.20 -8.46
C ASN A 103 -14.08 14.89 -8.58
N LYS A 104 -15.24 14.80 -7.92
CA LYS A 104 -16.10 13.60 -7.88
C LYS A 104 -16.47 13.05 -9.27
N PHE A 105 -16.76 13.92 -10.24
CA PHE A 105 -17.08 13.49 -11.61
C PHE A 105 -15.88 12.85 -12.32
N LYS A 106 -14.67 13.42 -12.13
CA LYS A 106 -13.44 12.82 -12.67
C LYS A 106 -13.09 11.51 -11.94
N ALA A 107 -13.37 11.44 -10.65
CA ALA A 107 -13.17 10.23 -9.85
C ALA A 107 -13.96 9.04 -10.39
N LEU A 108 -15.22 9.24 -10.82
CA LEU A 108 -16.03 8.17 -11.41
C LEU A 108 -15.37 7.51 -12.61
N GLY A 109 -14.73 8.29 -13.48
CA GLY A 109 -14.01 7.76 -14.64
C GLY A 109 -12.75 6.97 -14.31
N MET A 110 -12.27 7.03 -13.06
CA MET A 110 -11.05 6.30 -12.62
C MET A 110 -11.37 4.99 -11.92
N ILE A 111 -12.61 4.77 -11.45
CA ILE A 111 -12.98 3.63 -10.59
C ILE A 111 -12.65 2.29 -11.25
N ASP A 112 -12.97 2.12 -12.52
CA ASP A 112 -12.74 0.86 -13.23
C ASP A 112 -11.25 0.57 -13.40
N GLU A 113 -10.44 1.60 -13.66
CA GLU A 113 -8.98 1.46 -13.78
C GLU A 113 -8.34 1.17 -12.42
N VAL A 114 -8.80 1.81 -11.33
CA VAL A 114 -8.36 1.51 -9.96
C VAL A 114 -8.64 0.05 -9.63
N ARG A 115 -9.91 -0.38 -9.81
CA ARG A 115 -10.32 -1.76 -9.56
C ARG A 115 -9.53 -2.76 -10.39
N GLY A 116 -9.46 -2.55 -11.71
CA GLY A 116 -8.74 -3.43 -12.63
C GLY A 116 -7.25 -3.55 -12.31
N SER A 117 -6.65 -2.49 -11.78
CA SER A 117 -5.25 -2.50 -11.35
C SER A 117 -5.04 -3.42 -10.15
N PHE A 118 -5.89 -3.36 -9.13
CA PHE A 118 -5.80 -4.27 -7.98
C PHE A 118 -6.13 -5.73 -8.35
N GLU A 119 -7.15 -5.94 -9.19
CA GLU A 119 -7.49 -7.27 -9.71
C GLU A 119 -6.33 -7.85 -10.54
N LYS A 120 -5.65 -7.04 -11.35
CA LYS A 120 -4.46 -7.45 -12.09
C LYS A 120 -3.31 -7.82 -11.17
N ALA A 121 -3.08 -7.07 -10.10
CA ALA A 121 -2.08 -7.41 -9.09
C ALA A 121 -2.36 -8.78 -8.46
N ILE A 122 -3.61 -9.09 -8.12
CA ILE A 122 -4.03 -10.40 -7.59
C ILE A 122 -3.86 -11.50 -8.64
N ALA A 123 -4.20 -11.23 -9.90
CA ALA A 123 -4.04 -12.21 -10.98
C ALA A 123 -2.58 -12.57 -11.22
N LEU A 124 -1.66 -11.60 -11.10
CA LEU A 124 -0.22 -11.81 -11.23
C LEU A 124 0.40 -12.47 -9.98
N ASN A 125 -0.07 -12.09 -8.81
CA ASN A 125 0.32 -12.70 -7.54
C ASN A 125 -0.91 -13.08 -6.71
N PRO A 126 -1.36 -14.35 -6.79
CA PRO A 126 -2.53 -14.82 -6.02
C PRO A 126 -2.39 -14.69 -4.50
N LYS A 127 -1.18 -14.45 -3.98
CA LYS A 127 -0.93 -14.22 -2.55
C LYS A 127 -0.84 -12.73 -2.17
N HIS A 128 -1.12 -11.81 -3.07
CA HIS A 128 -1.03 -10.37 -2.80
C HIS A 128 -2.13 -9.93 -1.81
N ILE A 129 -1.73 -9.70 -0.57
CA ILE A 129 -2.62 -9.32 0.55
C ILE A 129 -3.11 -7.88 0.39
N GLU A 130 -2.20 -6.94 0.12
CA GLU A 130 -2.49 -5.51 0.08
C GLU A 130 -3.49 -5.15 -1.04
N ALA A 131 -3.42 -5.82 -2.18
CA ALA A 131 -4.38 -5.60 -3.26
C ALA A 131 -5.80 -6.04 -2.88
N ARG A 132 -5.96 -7.10 -2.08
CA ARG A 132 -7.26 -7.51 -1.54
C ARG A 132 -7.79 -6.52 -0.52
N TRP A 133 -6.93 -6.01 0.36
CA TRP A 133 -7.29 -4.94 1.27
C TRP A 133 -7.77 -3.69 0.53
N ALA A 134 -7.06 -3.29 -0.54
CA ALA A 134 -7.44 -2.15 -1.36
C ALA A 134 -8.79 -2.36 -2.06
N LEU A 135 -9.09 -3.58 -2.54
CA LEU A 135 -10.40 -3.89 -3.12
C LEU A 135 -11.51 -3.91 -2.07
N ILE A 136 -11.25 -4.40 -0.85
CA ILE A 136 -12.22 -4.33 0.25
C ILE A 136 -12.56 -2.87 0.51
N GLU A 137 -11.55 -2.02 0.68
CA GLU A 137 -11.73 -0.59 0.92
C GLU A 137 -12.52 0.08 -0.21
N LEU A 138 -12.15 -0.18 -1.47
CA LEU A 138 -12.85 0.33 -2.64
C LEU A 138 -14.33 -0.06 -2.61
N TYR A 139 -14.64 -1.33 -2.37
CA TYR A 139 -16.02 -1.82 -2.42
C TYR A 139 -16.90 -1.36 -1.28
N ILE A 140 -16.36 -1.08 -0.09
CA ILE A 140 -17.14 -0.56 1.03
C ILE A 140 -17.35 0.94 0.94
N GLN A 141 -16.39 1.70 0.37
CA GLN A 141 -16.50 3.16 0.29
C GLN A 141 -17.32 3.66 -0.89
N LEU A 142 -17.36 2.92 -1.98
CA LEU A 142 -18.15 3.33 -3.14
C LEU A 142 -19.66 3.14 -2.89
N PRO A 143 -20.49 4.11 -3.31
CA PRO A 143 -21.93 3.89 -3.42
C PRO A 143 -22.27 2.72 -4.36
N GLY A 144 -23.34 1.98 -4.06
CA GLY A 144 -23.74 0.82 -4.86
C GLY A 144 -23.95 1.14 -6.35
N ILE A 145 -24.48 2.32 -6.66
CA ILE A 145 -24.71 2.79 -8.04
C ILE A 145 -23.44 2.92 -8.87
N VAL A 146 -22.28 3.10 -8.22
CA VAL A 146 -20.96 3.21 -8.88
C VAL A 146 -20.07 2.00 -8.60
N GLY A 147 -20.67 0.88 -8.24
CA GLY A 147 -19.97 -0.40 -8.12
C GLY A 147 -19.58 -0.81 -6.70
N GLY A 148 -19.98 -0.04 -5.67
CA GLY A 148 -19.82 -0.45 -4.27
C GLY A 148 -20.59 -1.73 -3.98
N SER A 149 -20.03 -2.62 -3.14
CA SER A 149 -20.63 -3.91 -2.87
C SER A 149 -20.08 -4.56 -1.60
N GLN A 150 -20.92 -4.63 -0.58
CA GLN A 150 -20.57 -5.37 0.64
C GLN A 150 -20.24 -6.85 0.35
N SER A 151 -20.99 -7.50 -0.54
CA SER A 151 -20.76 -8.91 -0.87
C SER A 151 -19.39 -9.13 -1.52
N LYS A 152 -18.95 -8.24 -2.40
CA LYS A 152 -17.61 -8.29 -2.99
C LYS A 152 -16.51 -8.02 -1.96
N ALA A 153 -16.70 -7.05 -1.06
CA ALA A 153 -15.78 -6.82 0.05
C ALA A 153 -15.63 -8.07 0.92
N VAL A 154 -16.74 -8.70 1.28
CA VAL A 154 -16.76 -9.97 2.04
C VAL A 154 -16.07 -11.11 1.28
N LYS A 155 -16.23 -11.21 -0.04
CA LYS A 155 -15.51 -12.18 -0.88
C LYS A 155 -13.99 -12.03 -0.71
N TYR A 156 -13.45 -10.82 -0.86
CA TYR A 156 -12.00 -10.60 -0.71
C TYR A 156 -11.52 -10.80 0.74
N SER A 157 -12.33 -10.49 1.74
CA SER A 157 -12.04 -10.83 3.14
C SER A 157 -11.96 -12.35 3.35
N ASN A 158 -12.84 -13.14 2.72
CA ASN A 158 -12.77 -14.60 2.76
C ASN A 158 -11.52 -15.15 2.04
N GLU A 159 -11.07 -14.49 0.97
CA GLU A 159 -9.80 -14.84 0.31
C GLU A 159 -8.60 -14.53 1.23
N LEU A 160 -8.61 -13.37 1.93
CA LEU A 160 -7.60 -13.04 2.93
C LEU A 160 -7.57 -14.06 4.06
N MET A 161 -8.74 -14.55 4.52
CA MET A 161 -8.82 -15.58 5.56
C MET A 161 -8.05 -16.87 5.19
N LYS A 162 -8.00 -17.21 3.90
CA LYS A 162 -7.23 -18.36 3.40
C LYS A 162 -5.73 -18.12 3.31
N LEU A 163 -5.30 -16.86 3.17
CA LEU A 163 -3.90 -16.47 3.04
C LEU A 163 -3.27 -16.12 4.40
N SER A 164 -4.02 -15.42 5.23
CA SER A 164 -3.63 -14.93 6.55
C SER A 164 -4.89 -14.83 7.41
N LEU A 165 -4.98 -15.67 8.43
CA LEU A 165 -6.12 -15.63 9.36
C LEU A 165 -6.23 -14.25 10.05
N VAL A 166 -5.11 -13.63 10.35
CA VAL A 166 -5.06 -12.30 10.97
C VAL A 166 -5.69 -11.26 10.05
N ASP A 167 -5.23 -11.20 8.78
CA ASP A 167 -5.78 -10.26 7.79
C ASP A 167 -7.25 -10.56 7.49
N GLY A 168 -7.64 -11.82 7.45
CA GLY A 168 -9.02 -12.24 7.29
C GLY A 168 -9.91 -11.69 8.41
N TYR A 169 -9.53 -11.88 9.67
CA TYR A 169 -10.30 -11.35 10.80
C TYR A 169 -10.27 -9.82 10.87
N LEU A 170 -9.11 -9.20 10.65
CA LEU A 170 -9.00 -7.73 10.63
C LEU A 170 -9.87 -7.12 9.53
N SER A 171 -9.86 -7.69 8.34
CA SER A 171 -10.68 -7.20 7.22
C SER A 171 -12.17 -7.41 7.45
N ARG A 172 -12.57 -8.55 8.04
CA ARG A 172 -13.95 -8.78 8.40
C ARG A 172 -14.42 -7.78 9.47
N GLY A 173 -13.60 -7.57 10.50
CA GLY A 173 -13.88 -6.57 11.54
C GLY A 173 -14.01 -5.15 10.96
N HIS A 174 -13.14 -4.79 10.01
CA HIS A 174 -13.20 -3.50 9.32
C HIS A 174 -14.49 -3.34 8.50
N ILE A 175 -14.92 -4.36 7.75
CA ILE A 175 -16.21 -4.35 7.04
C ILE A 175 -17.36 -4.17 8.03
N ASP A 176 -17.36 -4.93 9.12
CA ASP A 176 -18.42 -4.84 10.13
C ASP A 176 -18.45 -3.47 10.83
N GLU A 177 -17.27 -2.88 11.14
CA GLU A 177 -17.14 -1.53 11.67
C GLU A 177 -17.71 -0.48 10.70
N TYR A 178 -17.37 -0.56 9.42
CA TYR A 178 -17.87 0.36 8.39
C TYR A 178 -19.40 0.36 8.32
N PHE A 179 -20.02 -0.83 8.37
CA PHE A 179 -21.48 -0.98 8.36
C PHE A 179 -22.12 -0.87 9.76
N ARG A 180 -21.40 -0.31 10.74
CA ARG A 180 -21.87 -0.04 12.12
C ARG A 180 -22.30 -1.30 12.89
N ARG A 181 -21.82 -2.47 12.52
CA ARG A 181 -22.03 -3.73 13.27
C ARG A 181 -20.93 -3.91 14.30
N TYR A 182 -20.87 -3.00 15.27
CA TYR A 182 -19.73 -2.85 16.18
C TYR A 182 -19.47 -4.08 17.05
N THR A 183 -20.52 -4.74 17.55
CA THR A 183 -20.37 -6.00 18.28
C THR A 183 -19.76 -7.12 17.43
N ALA A 184 -20.15 -7.21 16.17
CA ALA A 184 -19.56 -8.18 15.25
C ALA A 184 -18.09 -7.82 14.94
N ALA A 185 -17.77 -6.54 14.74
CA ALA A 185 -16.40 -6.05 14.56
C ALA A 185 -15.51 -6.39 15.75
N GLU A 186 -16.00 -6.16 16.98
CA GLU A 186 -15.32 -6.50 18.22
C GLU A 186 -14.91 -7.99 18.26
N VAL A 187 -15.83 -8.88 17.92
CA VAL A 187 -15.56 -10.33 17.89
C VAL A 187 -14.44 -10.66 16.90
N GLN A 188 -14.45 -10.04 15.73
CA GLN A 188 -13.41 -10.29 14.71
C GLN A 188 -12.04 -9.75 15.16
N PHE A 189 -11.99 -8.54 15.72
CA PHE A 189 -10.72 -7.98 16.20
C PHE A 189 -10.14 -8.76 17.38
N LYS A 190 -10.98 -9.27 18.29
CA LYS A 190 -10.55 -10.18 19.37
C LYS A 190 -9.95 -11.47 18.81
N LYS A 191 -10.53 -12.06 17.76
CA LYS A 191 -9.95 -13.24 17.08
C LYS A 191 -8.59 -12.92 16.47
N ALA A 192 -8.43 -11.75 15.84
CA ALA A 192 -7.15 -11.31 15.30
C ALA A 192 -6.09 -11.15 16.40
N ILE A 193 -6.47 -10.60 17.56
CA ILE A 193 -5.60 -10.48 18.75
C ILE A 193 -5.16 -11.86 19.26
N ALA A 194 -6.10 -12.79 19.38
CA ALA A 194 -5.82 -14.13 19.90
C ALA A 194 -4.79 -14.88 19.03
N ILE A 195 -4.77 -14.62 17.71
CA ILE A 195 -3.84 -15.28 16.79
C ILE A 195 -2.49 -14.58 16.76
N SER A 196 -2.47 -13.23 16.65
CA SER A 196 -1.23 -12.51 16.36
C SER A 196 -0.60 -11.84 17.57
N GLY A 197 -1.39 -11.47 18.58
CA GLY A 197 -0.93 -10.61 19.68
C GLY A 197 -0.32 -9.29 19.20
N SER A 198 -0.53 -8.90 17.92
CA SER A 198 0.16 -7.78 17.30
C SER A 198 -0.37 -6.43 17.78
N LYS A 199 0.51 -5.42 17.81
CA LYS A 199 0.14 -4.04 18.12
C LYS A 199 -1.02 -3.55 17.26
N MET A 200 -1.01 -3.88 15.97
CA MET A 200 -2.06 -3.49 15.04
C MET A 200 -3.42 -4.04 15.43
N SER A 201 -3.51 -5.33 15.80
CA SER A 201 -4.77 -5.96 16.20
C SER A 201 -5.35 -5.32 17.46
N TYR A 202 -4.52 -5.06 18.46
CA TYR A 202 -4.91 -4.35 19.68
C TYR A 202 -5.36 -2.91 19.40
N GLN A 203 -4.63 -2.18 18.53
CA GLN A 203 -5.01 -0.82 18.14
C GLN A 203 -6.35 -0.76 17.40
N LYS A 204 -6.66 -1.73 16.53
CA LYS A 204 -7.95 -1.80 15.84
C LYS A 204 -9.10 -1.97 16.84
N LEU A 205 -8.97 -2.86 17.82
CA LEU A 205 -9.99 -3.05 18.84
C LEU A 205 -10.13 -1.80 19.74
N ALA A 206 -9.01 -1.22 20.17
CA ALA A 206 -9.04 -0.01 20.99
C ALA A 206 -9.68 1.18 20.26
N ASN A 207 -9.39 1.34 18.95
CA ASN A 207 -10.02 2.37 18.13
C ASN A 207 -11.52 2.15 17.96
N LEU A 208 -11.97 0.90 17.80
CA LEU A 208 -13.39 0.56 17.76
C LEU A 208 -14.08 1.00 19.05
N TYR A 209 -13.56 0.61 20.22
CA TYR A 209 -14.12 0.99 21.50
C TYR A 209 -14.15 2.51 21.71
N LYS A 210 -13.03 3.20 21.47
CA LYS A 210 -12.92 4.64 21.71
C LYS A 210 -13.79 5.45 20.75
N ASN A 211 -13.70 5.16 19.45
CA ASN A 211 -14.19 6.08 18.41
C ASN A 211 -15.57 5.71 17.86
N LYS A 212 -16.04 4.47 18.10
CA LYS A 212 -17.30 3.98 17.53
C LYS A 212 -18.29 3.55 18.60
N MET A 213 -17.82 2.94 19.69
CA MET A 213 -18.68 2.45 20.77
C MET A 213 -18.77 3.42 21.96
N ASN A 214 -17.96 4.49 21.97
CA ASN A 214 -17.87 5.45 23.06
C ASN A 214 -17.51 4.78 24.42
N GLU A 215 -16.59 3.82 24.41
CA GLU A 215 -16.12 3.04 25.55
C GLU A 215 -14.61 3.27 25.79
N PRO A 216 -14.17 4.49 26.21
CA PRO A 216 -12.74 4.82 26.31
C PRO A 216 -12.01 3.97 27.35
N GLU A 217 -12.67 3.55 28.42
CA GLU A 217 -12.07 2.67 29.45
C GLU A 217 -11.74 1.28 28.88
N LYS A 218 -12.62 0.69 28.07
CA LYS A 218 -12.31 -0.57 27.42
C LYS A 218 -11.13 -0.42 26.43
N ALA A 219 -11.06 0.71 25.72
CA ALA A 219 -9.93 1.00 24.84
C ALA A 219 -8.61 1.09 25.61
N ARG A 220 -8.60 1.74 26.79
CA ARG A 220 -7.43 1.83 27.67
C ARG A 220 -6.98 0.44 28.13
N LEU A 221 -7.91 -0.36 28.67
CA LEU A 221 -7.61 -1.71 29.16
C LEU A 221 -7.02 -2.61 28.08
N VAL A 222 -7.54 -2.56 26.86
CA VAL A 222 -7.01 -3.33 25.73
C VAL A 222 -5.57 -2.94 25.41
N LEU A 223 -5.23 -1.64 25.44
CA LEU A 223 -3.87 -1.19 25.18
C LEU A 223 -2.91 -1.50 26.35
N GLU A 224 -3.39 -1.52 27.57
CA GLU A 224 -2.61 -1.97 28.73
C GLU A 224 -2.33 -3.47 28.68
N GLU A 225 -3.33 -4.28 28.32
CA GLU A 225 -3.13 -5.71 28.08
C GLU A 225 -1.99 -5.96 27.07
N TYR A 226 -1.96 -5.20 25.97
CA TYR A 226 -0.87 -5.30 25.00
C TYR A 226 0.49 -4.96 25.60
N LYS A 227 0.59 -3.91 26.41
CA LYS A 227 1.85 -3.50 27.07
C LYS A 227 2.34 -4.59 28.03
N ASN A 228 1.44 -5.12 28.87
CA ASN A 228 1.78 -6.15 29.87
C ASN A 228 2.22 -7.49 29.25
N LYS A 229 1.77 -7.81 28.03
CA LYS A 229 2.22 -9.02 27.31
C LYS A 229 3.60 -8.88 26.67
N LYS A 230 4.12 -7.66 26.57
CA LYS A 230 5.44 -7.39 25.93
C LYS A 230 6.56 -7.04 26.91
N GLY A 231 6.24 -6.71 28.15
CA GLY A 231 7.21 -6.57 29.24
C GLY A 231 7.42 -7.88 29.94
#